data_89880e18a5cac2fb8ae81b57b3b99094
#
_entry.id   89880e18a5cac2fb8ae81b57b3b99094
#
_cell.length_a   1.000
_cell.length_b   1.000
_cell.length_c   1.000
_cell.angle_alpha   90.00
_cell.angle_beta   90.00
_cell.angle_gamma   90.00
#
_symmetry.space_group_name_H-M   'P 1'
#
loop_
_entity.id
_entity.type
_entity.pdbx_description
1 polymer ?
#
loop_
_entity_poly.entity_id
_entity_poly.type
_entity_poly.pdbx_seq_one_letter_code
_entity_poly.pdbx_strand_id
1 'polypeptide(L)'
;HLIKYQEHMKNTMKLLPFQTDLQGYQMQKLDKRIAAIGEISDADAMQLLDRNEDEFYQYLFYTSARYIKALEEPKFQELRQILDSDETPEKLVNEFNKYMSKSENVRKLQRVFPIIITTCISAHKIGEPEPLFDMTIMDEASQCNVAISLVPIIRGEKLMLVGDPQQLNPVILLGELTNKKLRRRYHVSDEYDYRENSIYKTYLACDAVSDEILLKKHYRCN
;
A
#
# COMPACT_ATOMS: atom_id res chain seq x y z
N HIS A 1 34.32 27.29 -2.71
CA HIS A 1 33.13 26.46 -3.06
C HIS A 1 33.11 26.03 -4.53
N LEU A 2 33.39 26.93 -5.48
CA LEU A 2 33.40 26.62 -6.93
C LEU A 2 34.45 25.57 -7.32
N ILE A 3 35.64 25.61 -6.72
CA ILE A 3 36.75 24.67 -7.03
C ILE A 3 36.36 23.25 -6.55
N LYS A 4 35.79 23.12 -5.35
CA LYS A 4 35.29 21.82 -4.83
C LYS A 4 34.15 21.25 -5.67
N TYR A 5 33.28 22.12 -6.19
CA TYR A 5 32.20 21.72 -7.08
C TYR A 5 32.72 21.23 -8.44
N GLN A 6 33.71 21.92 -9.00
CA GLN A 6 34.36 21.51 -10.26
C GLN A 6 35.12 20.19 -10.12
N GLU A 7 35.81 19.95 -9.01
CA GLU A 7 36.45 18.65 -8.70
C GLU A 7 35.44 17.53 -8.56
N HIS A 8 34.35 17.79 -7.84
CA HIS A 8 33.26 16.82 -7.69
C HIS A 8 32.62 16.46 -9.03
N MET A 9 32.33 17.44 -9.89
CA MET A 9 31.81 17.23 -11.25
C MET A 9 32.80 16.46 -12.15
N LYS A 10 34.09 16.75 -12.08
CA LYS A 10 35.12 15.99 -12.82
C LYS A 10 35.20 14.53 -12.38
N ASN A 11 35.10 14.27 -11.09
CA ASN A 11 35.10 12.91 -10.54
C ASN A 11 33.81 12.15 -10.88
N THR A 12 32.67 12.80 -10.85
CA THR A 12 31.39 12.24 -11.27
C THR A 12 31.39 11.89 -12.76
N MET A 13 31.92 12.77 -13.62
CA MET A 13 32.06 12.51 -15.05
C MET A 13 33.01 11.35 -15.39
N LYS A 14 34.05 11.12 -14.58
CA LYS A 14 34.94 9.95 -14.74
C LYS A 14 34.27 8.63 -14.35
N LEU A 15 33.28 8.67 -13.48
CA LEU A 15 32.52 7.49 -13.07
C LEU A 15 31.35 7.16 -13.99
N LEU A 16 30.90 8.13 -14.82
CA LEU A 16 29.79 7.95 -15.75
C LEU A 16 29.96 6.76 -16.72
N PRO A 17 31.13 6.60 -17.40
CA PRO A 17 31.35 5.45 -18.28
C PRO A 17 31.24 4.11 -17.53
N PHE A 18 31.82 4.04 -16.33
CA PHE A 18 31.76 2.84 -15.49
C PHE A 18 30.33 2.49 -15.04
N GLN A 19 29.53 3.49 -14.75
CA GLN A 19 28.10 3.29 -14.41
C GLN A 19 27.31 2.85 -15.65
N THR A 20 27.61 3.37 -16.82
CA THR A 20 26.96 3.00 -18.08
C THR A 20 27.31 1.57 -18.47
N ASP A 21 28.59 1.17 -18.34
CA ASP A 21 29.04 -0.19 -18.60
C ASP A 21 28.45 -1.20 -17.60
N LEU A 22 28.35 -0.83 -16.32
CA LEU A 22 27.73 -1.64 -15.30
C LEU A 22 26.21 -1.81 -15.55
N GLN A 23 25.53 -0.72 -15.96
CA GLN A 23 24.11 -0.77 -16.34
C GLN A 23 23.91 -1.62 -17.60
N GLY A 24 24.77 -1.49 -18.60
CA GLY A 24 24.73 -2.32 -19.80
C GLY A 24 24.92 -3.80 -19.49
N TYR A 25 25.85 -4.14 -18.61
CA TYR A 25 26.05 -5.52 -18.14
C TYR A 25 24.85 -6.06 -17.36
N GLN A 26 24.27 -5.23 -16.49
CA GLN A 26 23.06 -5.59 -15.73
C GLN A 26 21.85 -5.79 -16.64
N MET A 27 21.67 -4.94 -17.66
CA MET A 27 20.61 -5.08 -18.66
C MET A 27 20.78 -6.37 -19.45
N GLN A 28 21.97 -6.67 -19.96
CA GLN A 28 22.21 -7.94 -20.67
C GLN A 28 21.96 -9.17 -19.80
N LYS A 29 22.29 -9.11 -18.51
CA LYS A 29 22.01 -10.18 -17.55
C LYS A 29 20.51 -10.34 -17.30
N LEU A 30 19.77 -9.23 -17.24
CA LEU A 30 18.32 -9.20 -17.13
C LEU A 30 17.65 -9.73 -18.40
N ASP A 31 18.07 -9.31 -19.57
CA ASP A 31 17.52 -9.78 -20.85
C ASP A 31 17.69 -11.30 -21.01
N LYS A 32 18.85 -11.85 -20.63
CA LYS A 32 19.09 -13.29 -20.61
C LYS A 32 18.18 -14.00 -19.60
N ARG A 33 17.92 -13.42 -18.43
CA ARG A 33 16.98 -13.97 -17.44
C ARG A 33 15.55 -13.91 -17.94
N ILE A 34 15.13 -12.79 -18.53
CA ILE A 34 13.80 -12.63 -19.13
C ILE A 34 13.57 -13.63 -20.25
N ALA A 35 14.56 -13.81 -21.14
CA ALA A 35 14.48 -14.80 -22.22
C ALA A 35 14.39 -16.24 -21.67
N ALA A 36 15.09 -16.53 -20.58
CA ALA A 36 15.03 -17.85 -19.93
C ALA A 36 13.68 -18.08 -19.21
N ILE A 37 13.03 -17.02 -18.69
CA ILE A 37 11.72 -17.08 -18.03
C ILE A 37 10.58 -17.14 -19.05
N GLY A 38 10.75 -16.56 -20.25
CA GLY A 38 9.70 -16.48 -21.28
C GLY A 38 9.20 -17.83 -21.82
N GLU A 39 9.91 -18.93 -21.55
CA GLU A 39 9.52 -20.28 -21.93
C GLU A 39 9.04 -21.14 -20.73
N ILE A 40 8.92 -20.55 -19.55
CA ILE A 40 8.62 -21.26 -18.30
C ILE A 40 7.15 -21.07 -17.94
N SER A 41 6.47 -22.15 -17.54
CA SER A 41 5.09 -22.07 -17.02
C SER A 41 5.03 -21.28 -15.71
N ASP A 42 3.85 -20.73 -15.37
CA ASP A 42 3.63 -20.02 -14.11
C ASP A 42 4.05 -20.83 -12.86
N ALA A 43 3.85 -22.16 -12.93
CA ALA A 43 4.26 -23.04 -11.84
C ALA A 43 5.79 -23.16 -11.72
N ASP A 44 6.51 -23.21 -12.85
CA ASP A 44 7.97 -23.25 -12.84
C ASP A 44 8.56 -21.89 -12.44
N ALA A 45 7.93 -20.78 -12.85
CA ALA A 45 8.31 -19.44 -12.43
C ALA A 45 8.18 -19.27 -10.90
N MET A 46 7.11 -19.77 -10.31
CA MET A 46 6.93 -19.77 -8.84
C MET A 46 7.98 -20.62 -8.13
N GLN A 47 8.31 -21.81 -8.67
CA GLN A 47 9.39 -22.64 -8.11
C GLN A 47 10.77 -21.98 -8.20
N LEU A 48 11.02 -21.21 -9.27
CA LEU A 48 12.27 -20.45 -9.41
C LEU A 48 12.37 -19.32 -8.39
N LEU A 49 11.27 -18.65 -8.09
CA LEU A 49 11.20 -17.63 -7.01
C LEU A 49 11.48 -18.27 -5.65
N ASP A 50 10.90 -19.43 -5.36
CA ASP A 50 11.11 -20.16 -4.12
C ASP A 50 12.58 -20.65 -3.97
N ARG A 51 13.24 -21.02 -5.07
CA ARG A 51 14.66 -21.44 -5.05
C ARG A 51 15.65 -20.29 -4.88
N ASN A 52 15.27 -19.06 -5.22
CA ASN A 52 16.12 -17.87 -5.11
C ASN A 52 15.72 -16.99 -3.93
N GLU A 53 15.10 -17.56 -2.90
CA GLU A 53 14.61 -16.85 -1.73
C GLU A 53 15.72 -16.01 -1.06
N ASP A 54 16.93 -16.57 -0.89
CA ASP A 54 18.05 -15.85 -0.29
C ASP A 54 18.49 -14.62 -1.12
N GLU A 55 18.55 -14.73 -2.45
CA GLU A 55 18.87 -13.58 -3.33
C GLU A 55 17.78 -12.51 -3.25
N PHE A 56 16.51 -12.91 -3.14
CA PHE A 56 15.37 -12.02 -3.02
C PHE A 56 15.41 -11.27 -1.67
N TYR A 57 15.68 -11.96 -0.56
CA TYR A 57 15.83 -11.33 0.75
C TYR A 57 17.02 -10.37 0.80
N GLN A 58 18.14 -10.72 0.18
CA GLN A 58 19.28 -9.80 0.06
C GLN A 58 18.89 -8.54 -0.73
N TYR A 59 18.21 -8.70 -1.85
CA TYR A 59 17.71 -7.57 -2.65
C TYR A 59 16.77 -6.68 -1.84
N LEU A 60 15.81 -7.26 -1.13
CA LEU A 60 14.89 -6.54 -0.26
C LEU A 60 15.63 -5.79 0.84
N PHE A 61 16.61 -6.42 1.48
CA PHE A 61 17.40 -5.79 2.53
C PHE A 61 18.16 -4.56 2.01
N TYR A 62 18.92 -4.70 0.94
CA TYR A 62 19.67 -3.58 0.37
C TYR A 62 18.76 -2.46 -0.14
N THR A 63 17.67 -2.81 -0.77
CA THR A 63 16.70 -1.83 -1.26
C THR A 63 16.05 -1.10 -0.10
N SER A 64 15.61 -1.82 0.93
CA SER A 64 14.99 -1.23 2.13
C SER A 64 15.97 -0.32 2.87
N ALA A 65 17.21 -0.74 3.06
CA ALA A 65 18.25 0.06 3.70
C ALA A 65 18.50 1.37 2.93
N ARG A 66 18.52 1.31 1.59
CA ARG A 66 18.67 2.50 0.73
C ARG A 66 17.49 3.45 0.87
N TYR A 67 16.26 2.95 0.90
CA TYR A 67 15.07 3.78 1.08
C TYR A 67 15.03 4.41 2.47
N ILE A 68 15.32 3.64 3.53
CA ILE A 68 15.35 4.14 4.90
C ILE A 68 16.40 5.25 5.04
N LYS A 69 17.55 5.14 4.40
CA LYS A 69 18.58 6.18 4.40
C LYS A 69 18.07 7.51 3.83
N ALA A 70 17.06 7.49 2.96
CA ALA A 70 16.45 8.71 2.44
C ALA A 70 15.73 9.54 3.53
N LEU A 71 15.42 8.95 4.69
CA LEU A 71 14.88 9.68 5.85
C LEU A 71 15.89 10.70 6.44
N GLU A 72 17.17 10.61 6.09
CA GLU A 72 18.19 11.61 6.49
C GLU A 72 18.07 12.92 5.70
N GLU A 73 17.31 12.94 4.59
CA GLU A 73 17.11 14.14 3.79
C GLU A 73 16.36 15.24 4.56
N PRO A 74 16.65 16.53 4.29
CA PRO A 74 16.05 17.66 5.01
C PRO A 74 14.52 17.68 5.00
N LYS A 75 13.89 17.15 3.93
CA LYS A 75 12.42 17.08 3.83
C LYS A 75 11.75 16.22 4.90
N PHE A 76 12.50 15.34 5.58
CA PHE A 76 12.02 14.49 6.67
C PHE A 76 12.42 14.99 8.07
N GLN A 77 12.97 16.22 8.16
CA GLN A 77 13.42 16.76 9.44
C GLN A 77 12.30 16.81 10.50
N GLU A 78 11.09 17.21 10.12
CA GLU A 78 9.92 17.22 11.02
C GLU A 78 9.62 15.82 11.55
N LEU A 79 9.64 14.80 10.68
CA LEU A 79 9.43 13.41 11.08
C LEU A 79 10.52 12.91 12.04
N ARG A 80 11.79 13.20 11.75
CA ARG A 80 12.90 12.81 12.65
C ARG A 80 12.80 13.46 14.01
N GLN A 81 12.44 14.75 14.07
CA GLN A 81 12.23 15.43 15.35
C GLN A 81 11.14 14.78 16.20
N ILE A 82 10.08 14.26 15.57
CA ILE A 82 9.04 13.50 16.27
C ILE A 82 9.61 12.17 16.76
N LEU A 83 10.33 11.43 15.93
CA LEU A 83 10.82 10.08 16.25
C LEU A 83 11.96 10.10 17.28
N ASP A 84 12.81 11.12 17.24
CA ASP A 84 13.99 11.28 18.13
C ASP A 84 13.66 11.99 19.43
N SER A 85 12.40 12.38 19.65
CA SER A 85 11.99 13.09 20.88
C SER A 85 11.89 12.12 22.06
N ASP A 86 12.31 12.58 23.25
CA ASP A 86 12.24 11.84 24.53
C ASP A 86 10.81 11.86 25.14
N GLU A 87 9.77 12.04 24.30
CA GLU A 87 8.38 12.13 24.75
C GLU A 87 7.79 10.75 25.05
N THR A 88 6.67 10.72 25.77
CA THR A 88 5.96 9.47 26.05
C THR A 88 5.43 8.83 24.76
N PRO A 89 5.32 7.48 24.69
CA PRO A 89 4.80 6.81 23.50
C PRO A 89 3.45 7.33 23.02
N GLU A 90 2.57 7.75 23.92
CA GLU A 90 1.26 8.29 23.58
C GLU A 90 1.37 9.65 22.87
N LYS A 91 2.28 10.52 23.34
CA LYS A 91 2.54 11.81 22.68
C LYS A 91 3.19 11.60 21.32
N LEU A 92 4.16 10.70 21.22
CA LEU A 92 4.79 10.32 19.93
C LEU A 92 3.74 9.89 18.90
N VAL A 93 2.83 9.00 19.28
CA VAL A 93 1.73 8.55 18.41
C VAL A 93 0.84 9.71 17.99
N ASN A 94 0.52 10.63 18.91
CA ASN A 94 -0.32 11.78 18.61
C ASN A 94 0.36 12.75 17.63
N GLU A 95 1.64 13.07 17.85
CA GLU A 95 2.39 13.94 16.93
C GLU A 95 2.61 13.27 15.57
N PHE A 96 2.88 11.97 15.54
CA PHE A 96 2.95 11.21 14.29
C PHE A 96 1.61 11.20 13.55
N ASN A 97 0.48 11.02 14.24
CA ASN A 97 -0.85 11.11 13.63
C ASN A 97 -1.12 12.52 13.05
N LYS A 98 -0.70 13.60 13.75
CA LYS A 98 -0.79 14.96 13.20
C LYS A 98 0.09 15.14 11.95
N TYR A 99 1.30 14.60 11.97
CA TYR A 99 2.18 14.60 10.81
C TYR A 99 1.54 13.89 9.62
N MET A 100 1.00 12.69 9.85
CA MET A 100 0.34 11.86 8.85
C MET A 100 -0.99 12.42 8.35
N SER A 101 -1.67 13.31 9.09
CA SER A 101 -2.94 13.90 8.66
C SER A 101 -2.79 14.85 7.46
N LYS A 102 -1.57 15.34 7.19
CA LYS A 102 -1.27 16.19 6.04
C LYS A 102 -0.95 15.35 4.81
N SER A 103 -1.72 15.47 3.73
CA SER A 103 -1.49 14.74 2.48
C SER A 103 -0.07 14.90 1.92
N GLU A 104 0.52 16.09 2.04
CA GLU A 104 1.89 16.35 1.62
C GLU A 104 2.91 15.45 2.34
N ASN A 105 2.74 15.25 3.64
CA ASN A 105 3.62 14.41 4.44
C ASN A 105 3.44 12.93 4.09
N VAL A 106 2.20 12.50 3.83
CA VAL A 106 1.92 11.14 3.33
C VAL A 106 2.64 10.90 2.01
N ARG A 107 2.51 11.83 1.04
CA ARG A 107 3.20 11.73 -0.27
C ARG A 107 4.72 11.71 -0.14
N LYS A 108 5.30 12.45 0.82
CA LYS A 108 6.74 12.37 1.13
C LYS A 108 7.12 10.99 1.66
N LEU A 109 6.34 10.49 2.62
CA LEU A 109 6.61 9.21 3.28
C LEU A 109 6.48 8.02 2.33
N GLN A 110 5.52 8.06 1.39
CA GLN A 110 5.34 7.03 0.35
C GLN A 110 6.58 6.80 -0.51
N ARG A 111 7.45 7.80 -0.64
CA ARG A 111 8.73 7.65 -1.38
C ARG A 111 9.73 6.74 -0.65
N VAL A 112 9.53 6.53 0.63
CA VAL A 112 10.34 5.64 1.47
C VAL A 112 9.57 4.36 1.79
N PHE A 113 8.31 4.51 2.17
CA PHE A 113 7.39 3.43 2.52
C PHE A 113 6.17 3.47 1.59
N PRO A 114 6.24 2.81 0.43
CA PRO A 114 5.15 2.83 -0.56
C PRO A 114 3.90 2.08 -0.10
N ILE A 115 4.03 1.22 0.90
CA ILE A 115 2.93 0.43 1.46
C ILE A 115 2.64 0.91 2.89
N ILE A 116 1.39 1.29 3.14
CA ILE A 116 0.90 1.66 4.46
C ILE A 116 -0.20 0.69 4.85
N ILE A 117 -0.05 0.04 6.00
CA ILE A 117 -1.03 -0.90 6.56
C ILE A 117 -1.76 -0.22 7.71
N THR A 118 -3.08 -0.24 7.69
CA THR A 118 -3.91 0.36 8.73
C THR A 118 -5.26 -0.34 8.83
N THR A 119 -6.01 -0.09 9.90
CA THR A 119 -7.42 -0.51 9.96
C THR A 119 -8.31 0.49 9.22
N CYS A 120 -9.47 0.05 8.73
CA CYS A 120 -10.43 0.93 8.05
C CYS A 120 -10.76 2.16 8.91
N ILE A 121 -10.96 1.98 10.22
CA ILE A 121 -11.26 3.08 11.15
C ILE A 121 -10.10 4.06 11.25
N SER A 122 -8.86 3.58 11.32
CA SER A 122 -7.68 4.45 11.49
C SER A 122 -7.25 5.14 10.19
N ALA A 123 -7.76 4.72 9.06
CA ALA A 123 -7.41 5.31 7.76
C ALA A 123 -7.73 6.81 7.67
N HIS A 124 -8.67 7.32 8.50
CA HIS A 124 -8.98 8.76 8.55
C HIS A 124 -7.79 9.63 9.02
N LYS A 125 -6.78 9.03 9.67
CA LYS A 125 -5.55 9.71 10.12
C LYS A 125 -4.51 9.87 9.01
N ILE A 126 -4.75 9.30 7.83
CA ILE A 126 -3.80 9.28 6.71
C ILE A 126 -4.26 10.29 5.66
N GLY A 127 -3.70 11.48 5.72
CA GLY A 127 -3.99 12.57 4.79
C GLY A 127 -5.45 12.99 4.74
N GLU A 128 -5.74 13.91 3.86
CA GLU A 128 -7.09 14.36 3.55
C GLU A 128 -7.87 13.26 2.79
N PRO A 129 -9.23 13.34 2.73
CA PRO A 129 -10.06 12.40 2.00
C PRO A 129 -9.98 12.60 0.48
N GLU A 130 -8.83 12.30 -0.09
CA GLU A 130 -8.50 12.42 -1.51
C GLU A 130 -7.69 11.20 -1.97
N PRO A 131 -7.60 10.90 -3.26
CA PRO A 131 -6.72 9.84 -3.77
C PRO A 131 -5.25 10.14 -3.48
N LEU A 132 -4.66 9.33 -2.61
CA LEU A 132 -3.26 9.43 -2.15
C LEU A 132 -2.43 8.21 -2.59
N PHE A 133 -3.08 7.10 -2.86
CA PHE A 133 -2.48 5.82 -3.20
C PHE A 133 -2.95 5.34 -4.57
N ASP A 134 -2.09 4.66 -5.30
CA ASP A 134 -2.47 4.03 -6.57
C ASP A 134 -3.54 2.95 -6.36
N MET A 135 -3.53 2.29 -5.19
CA MET A 135 -4.47 1.21 -4.89
C MET A 135 -4.74 1.11 -3.38
N THR A 136 -6.01 0.93 -3.03
CA THR A 136 -6.45 0.46 -1.72
C THR A 136 -6.76 -1.03 -1.81
N ILE A 137 -6.13 -1.83 -0.94
CA ILE A 137 -6.41 -3.25 -0.80
C ILE A 137 -7.11 -3.44 0.54
N MET A 138 -8.29 -4.05 0.53
CA MET A 138 -9.06 -4.35 1.73
C MET A 138 -9.14 -5.86 1.90
N ASP A 139 -8.47 -6.38 2.91
CA ASP A 139 -8.58 -7.76 3.31
C ASP A 139 -9.80 -7.97 4.23
N GLU A 140 -10.37 -9.18 4.23
CA GLU A 140 -11.59 -9.52 4.97
C GLU A 140 -12.77 -8.56 4.68
N ALA A 141 -12.90 -8.13 3.43
CA ALA A 141 -13.89 -7.14 3.01
C ALA A 141 -15.34 -7.60 3.23
N SER A 142 -15.59 -8.90 3.28
CA SER A 142 -16.88 -9.49 3.66
C SER A 142 -17.33 -9.14 5.08
N GLN A 143 -16.38 -8.85 5.99
CA GLN A 143 -16.64 -8.44 7.37
C GLN A 143 -16.67 -6.92 7.56
N CYS A 144 -16.40 -6.15 6.52
CA CYS A 144 -16.37 -4.69 6.57
C CYS A 144 -17.73 -4.10 6.17
N ASN A 145 -18.30 -3.23 7.00
CA ASN A 145 -19.50 -2.52 6.62
C ASN A 145 -19.19 -1.37 5.64
N VAL A 146 -20.18 -1.02 4.84
CA VAL A 146 -20.04 -0.01 3.76
C VAL A 146 -19.54 1.34 4.31
N ALA A 147 -20.11 1.82 5.41
CA ALA A 147 -19.81 3.17 5.91
C ALA A 147 -18.34 3.34 6.34
N ILE A 148 -17.78 2.37 7.08
CA ILE A 148 -16.39 2.41 7.54
C ILE A 148 -15.44 2.20 6.37
N SER A 149 -15.83 1.38 5.39
CA SER A 149 -15.01 1.06 4.23
C SER A 149 -14.79 2.24 3.29
N LEU A 150 -15.72 3.20 3.24
CA LEU A 150 -15.56 4.42 2.42
C LEU A 150 -14.33 5.24 2.84
N VAL A 151 -13.92 5.16 4.11
CA VAL A 151 -12.78 5.94 4.62
C VAL A 151 -11.46 5.57 3.92
N PRO A 152 -11.05 4.29 3.82
CA PRO A 152 -9.87 3.91 3.05
C PRO A 152 -10.10 3.97 1.53
N ILE A 153 -11.31 3.67 1.05
CA ILE A 153 -11.61 3.62 -0.40
C ILE A 153 -11.35 4.96 -1.08
N ILE A 154 -11.78 6.07 -0.48
CA ILE A 154 -11.60 7.41 -1.06
C ILE A 154 -10.12 7.80 -1.21
N ARG A 155 -9.21 7.09 -0.57
CA ARG A 155 -7.76 7.36 -0.58
C ARG A 155 -7.00 6.62 -1.67
N GLY A 156 -7.63 5.69 -2.37
CA GLY A 156 -7.03 4.96 -3.48
C GLY A 156 -7.65 5.31 -4.82
N GLU A 157 -6.85 5.30 -5.88
CA GLU A 157 -7.34 5.43 -7.26
C GLU A 157 -8.00 4.14 -7.74
N LYS A 158 -7.52 3.00 -7.23
CA LYS A 158 -8.05 1.66 -7.53
C LYS A 158 -8.40 0.95 -6.23
N LEU A 159 -9.32 0.01 -6.32
CA LEU A 159 -9.77 -0.80 -5.20
C LEU A 159 -9.60 -2.29 -5.50
N MET A 160 -9.02 -3.01 -4.56
CA MET A 160 -9.03 -4.47 -4.53
C MET A 160 -9.69 -4.93 -3.25
N LEU A 161 -10.72 -5.74 -3.37
CA LEU A 161 -11.41 -6.35 -2.25
C LEU A 161 -11.02 -7.84 -2.17
N VAL A 162 -10.56 -8.25 -1.01
CA VAL A 162 -10.27 -9.67 -0.70
C VAL A 162 -11.23 -10.09 0.40
N GLY A 163 -11.92 -11.20 0.22
CA GLY A 163 -12.89 -11.68 1.20
C GLY A 163 -13.66 -12.89 0.71
N ASP A 164 -14.42 -13.48 1.61
CA ASP A 164 -15.28 -14.62 1.34
C ASP A 164 -16.74 -14.24 1.66
N PRO A 165 -17.63 -14.14 0.65
CA PRO A 165 -19.01 -13.75 0.86
C PRO A 165 -19.82 -14.76 1.70
N GLN A 166 -19.30 -15.97 1.93
CA GLN A 166 -19.92 -16.99 2.76
C GLN A 166 -19.50 -16.93 4.24
N GLN A 167 -18.49 -16.12 4.55
CA GLN A 167 -18.08 -15.91 5.94
C GLN A 167 -18.99 -14.91 6.66
N LEU A 168 -18.65 -14.62 7.92
CA LEU A 168 -19.43 -13.76 8.81
C LEU A 168 -19.66 -12.38 8.20
N ASN A 169 -20.88 -11.89 8.34
CA ASN A 169 -21.24 -10.53 7.98
C ASN A 169 -20.63 -9.51 8.98
N PRO A 170 -20.58 -8.23 8.60
CA PRO A 170 -20.12 -7.16 9.50
C PRO A 170 -20.89 -7.13 10.81
N VAL A 171 -20.20 -6.78 11.91
CA VAL A 171 -20.88 -6.52 13.18
C VAL A 171 -21.71 -5.26 13.06
N ILE A 172 -23.02 -5.37 13.33
CA ILE A 172 -23.97 -4.30 13.16
C ILE A 172 -24.25 -3.64 14.52
N LEU A 173 -23.86 -2.39 14.65
CA LEU A 173 -24.10 -1.58 15.86
C LEU A 173 -25.37 -0.73 15.75
N LEU A 174 -25.81 -0.43 14.52
CA LEU A 174 -26.97 0.44 14.29
C LEU A 174 -28.27 -0.34 14.40
N GLY A 175 -29.18 0.13 15.26
CA GLY A 175 -30.52 -0.47 15.41
C GLY A 175 -31.36 -0.38 14.13
N GLU A 176 -32.21 -1.38 13.89
CA GLU A 176 -32.99 -1.51 12.66
C GLU A 176 -33.88 -0.29 12.37
N LEU A 177 -34.61 0.20 13.37
CA LEU A 177 -35.48 1.38 13.21
C LEU A 177 -34.69 2.63 12.82
N THR A 178 -33.52 2.82 13.39
CA THR A 178 -32.63 3.95 13.08
C THR A 178 -32.09 3.81 11.66
N ASN A 179 -31.66 2.62 11.27
CA ASN A 179 -31.21 2.33 9.90
C ASN A 179 -32.31 2.66 8.88
N LYS A 180 -33.53 2.15 9.08
CA LYS A 180 -34.67 2.45 8.19
C LYS A 180 -34.99 3.94 8.11
N LYS A 181 -34.94 4.69 9.23
CA LYS A 181 -35.14 6.14 9.23
C LYS A 181 -34.05 6.88 8.43
N LEU A 182 -32.80 6.54 8.64
CA LEU A 182 -31.67 7.15 7.93
C LEU A 182 -31.72 6.85 6.44
N ARG A 183 -31.96 5.61 6.05
CA ARG A 183 -32.09 5.23 4.65
C ARG A 183 -33.20 6.00 3.94
N ARG A 184 -34.36 6.11 4.54
CA ARG A 184 -35.47 6.93 3.98
C ARG A 184 -35.11 8.39 3.89
N ARG A 185 -34.49 8.95 4.93
CA ARG A 185 -34.10 10.36 4.98
C ARG A 185 -33.10 10.76 3.90
N TYR A 186 -32.13 9.88 3.63
CA TYR A 186 -31.01 10.13 2.71
C TYR A 186 -31.16 9.39 1.38
N HIS A 187 -32.28 8.76 1.11
CA HIS A 187 -32.59 8.00 -0.11
C HIS A 187 -31.52 6.94 -0.44
N VAL A 188 -31.06 6.21 0.59
CA VAL A 188 -30.05 5.15 0.43
C VAL A 188 -30.74 3.90 -0.12
N SER A 189 -30.29 3.41 -1.26
CA SER A 189 -30.80 2.19 -1.90
C SER A 189 -30.42 0.91 -1.16
N ASP A 190 -31.05 -0.22 -1.52
CA ASP A 190 -30.90 -1.48 -0.80
C ASP A 190 -29.49 -2.05 -0.90
N GLU A 191 -28.77 -1.81 -1.99
CA GLU A 191 -27.40 -2.26 -2.24
C GLU A 191 -26.40 -1.66 -1.24
N TYR A 192 -26.74 -0.48 -0.66
CA TYR A 192 -25.93 0.22 0.32
C TYR A 192 -26.48 0.08 1.74
N ASP A 193 -27.39 -0.87 1.99
CA ASP A 193 -27.91 -1.06 3.32
C ASP A 193 -26.81 -1.50 4.30
N TYR A 194 -26.52 -0.62 5.26
CA TYR A 194 -25.49 -0.83 6.29
C TYR A 194 -25.68 -2.14 7.07
N ARG A 195 -26.91 -2.59 7.27
CA ARG A 195 -27.21 -3.77 8.08
C ARG A 195 -27.12 -5.07 7.29
N GLU A 196 -27.46 -5.04 6.02
CA GLU A 196 -27.62 -6.24 5.20
C GLU A 196 -26.38 -6.54 4.36
N ASN A 197 -25.58 -5.48 4.06
CA ASN A 197 -24.50 -5.59 3.11
C ASN A 197 -23.13 -5.25 3.72
N SER A 198 -22.15 -6.12 3.43
CA SER A 198 -20.74 -5.78 3.52
C SER A 198 -20.32 -4.97 2.31
N ILE A 199 -19.15 -4.30 2.37
CA ILE A 199 -18.61 -3.63 1.21
C ILE A 199 -18.38 -4.61 0.05
N TYR A 200 -17.99 -5.85 0.33
CA TYR A 200 -17.80 -6.88 -0.69
C TYR A 200 -19.11 -7.18 -1.43
N LYS A 201 -20.20 -7.43 -0.70
CA LYS A 201 -21.54 -7.66 -1.30
C LYS A 201 -22.05 -6.46 -2.09
N THR A 202 -21.82 -5.25 -1.56
CA THR A 202 -22.20 -4.00 -2.27
C THR A 202 -21.51 -3.90 -3.62
N TYR A 203 -20.18 -4.16 -3.68
CA TYR A 203 -19.48 -4.11 -4.95
C TYR A 203 -19.88 -5.21 -5.91
N LEU A 204 -20.11 -6.43 -5.44
CA LEU A 204 -20.65 -7.51 -6.29
C LEU A 204 -22.02 -7.15 -6.92
N ALA A 205 -22.84 -6.38 -6.19
CA ALA A 205 -24.15 -5.95 -6.70
C ALA A 205 -24.07 -4.77 -7.68
N CYS A 206 -23.08 -3.89 -7.52
CA CYS A 206 -22.97 -2.62 -8.26
C CYS A 206 -21.94 -2.65 -9.38
N ASP A 207 -20.91 -3.49 -9.28
CA ASP A 207 -19.82 -3.57 -10.25
C ASP A 207 -20.05 -4.71 -11.25
N ALA A 208 -20.40 -4.34 -12.48
CA ALA A 208 -20.60 -5.29 -13.58
C ALA A 208 -19.35 -5.47 -14.48
N VAL A 209 -18.25 -4.78 -14.15
CA VAL A 209 -17.08 -4.67 -15.05
C VAL A 209 -15.85 -5.39 -14.47
N SER A 210 -15.72 -5.44 -13.15
CA SER A 210 -14.55 -6.06 -12.51
C SER A 210 -14.65 -7.58 -12.50
N ASP A 211 -13.51 -8.23 -12.74
CA ASP A 211 -13.42 -9.68 -12.67
C ASP A 211 -13.33 -10.16 -11.21
N GLU A 212 -14.06 -11.22 -10.89
CA GLU A 212 -13.92 -11.94 -9.63
C GLU A 212 -12.94 -13.12 -9.81
N ILE A 213 -11.90 -13.16 -8.97
CA ILE A 213 -10.90 -14.23 -9.00
C ILE A 213 -11.10 -15.12 -7.78
N LEU A 214 -11.47 -16.39 -8.02
CA LEU A 214 -11.58 -17.39 -6.97
C LEU A 214 -10.20 -17.99 -6.65
N LEU A 215 -9.72 -17.79 -5.42
CA LEU A 215 -8.51 -18.45 -4.94
C LEU A 215 -8.83 -19.90 -4.57
N LYS A 216 -8.28 -20.85 -5.33
CA LYS A 216 -8.58 -22.29 -5.19
C LYS A 216 -7.65 -23.04 -4.24
N LYS A 217 -6.53 -22.45 -3.84
CA LYS A 217 -5.54 -23.06 -2.96
C LYS A 217 -5.57 -22.39 -1.59
N HIS A 218 -5.56 -23.18 -0.54
CA HIS A 218 -5.40 -22.70 0.83
C HIS A 218 -4.16 -23.36 1.44
N TYR A 219 -3.44 -22.61 2.28
CA TYR A 219 -2.18 -23.06 2.89
C TYR A 219 -2.28 -23.12 4.42
N ARG A 220 -3.40 -22.75 4.99
CA ARG A 220 -3.57 -22.62 6.46
C ARG A 220 -4.16 -23.86 7.11
N CYS A 221 -4.89 -24.69 6.37
CA CYS A 221 -5.52 -25.91 6.88
C CYS A 221 -5.04 -27.08 6.03
N ASN A 222 -4.39 -28.08 6.67
CA ASN A 222 -4.11 -29.40 6.09
C ASN A 222 -5.27 -30.33 6.37
#